data_b6eaa07c73b80d87a6c2816a164cfb1c
#
_entry.id   b6eaa07c73b80d87a6c2816a164cfb1c
#
_cell.length_a   1.000
_cell.length_b   1.000
_cell.length_c   1.000
_cell.angle_alpha   90.00
_cell.angle_beta   90.00
_cell.angle_gamma   90.00
#
_symmetry.space_group_name_H-M   'P 1'
#
loop_
_entity.id
_entity.type
_entity.pdbx_description
1 polymer ?
#
loop_
_entity_poly.entity_id
_entity_poly.type
_entity_poly.pdbx_seq_one_letter_code
_entity_poly.pdbx_strand_id
1 'polypeptide(L)'
;MYLSRIAGKIPGSAKLLSITRRLGRLLDNTAIHVREWYEPIARQWLEAQWHCLGEIRLIVDGTKVGFGHQLLMVSLAYRKRAIPIACLRQYRRYRWTWVRHIRGHSTAIKQLALLNYVRTLLPIGAAVFLVGDCEFGSVETLKWLDFWHWFYVLRQKSDTCVWLNQYNEWKPFGSFIHKAGQSLWLGQGYLTAKEIYPTNLLIHWAAGEEEPWCLATNLPDRPMALKHYRRRMWADEMHGDFKKHGFDLESTMLRDFLRLSRLTLAVALLYIWLISVGGLTIHQGLRHLVDRHDRRDLSIFQIGLRYIQRRLTNALPVSVPLCSYL
;
A
#
# COMPACT_ATOMS: atom_id res chain seq x y z
N MET A 1 2.44 -2.71 -18.95
CA MET A 1 3.61 -1.87 -19.36
C MET A 1 4.55 -2.67 -20.28
N TYR A 2 4.74 -2.24 -21.54
CA TYR A 2 5.66 -2.87 -22.50
C TYR A 2 6.90 -2.00 -22.67
N LEU A 3 8.10 -2.59 -22.61
CA LEU A 3 9.36 -1.84 -22.79
C LEU A 3 9.45 -1.15 -24.16
N SER A 4 8.87 -1.73 -25.21
CA SER A 4 8.79 -1.10 -26.54
C SER A 4 7.94 0.17 -26.56
N ARG A 5 6.86 0.22 -25.78
CA ARG A 5 6.04 1.45 -25.63
C ARG A 5 6.80 2.56 -24.88
N ILE A 6 7.59 2.19 -23.87
CA ILE A 6 8.47 3.14 -23.18
C ILE A 6 9.55 3.63 -24.15
N ALA A 7 10.20 2.71 -24.86
CA ALA A 7 11.24 3.02 -25.82
C ALA A 7 10.77 4.01 -26.90
N GLY A 8 9.52 3.88 -27.37
CA GLY A 8 8.92 4.78 -28.36
C GLY A 8 8.66 6.22 -27.86
N LYS A 9 8.81 6.48 -26.54
CA LYS A 9 8.69 7.82 -25.95
C LYS A 9 10.04 8.46 -25.63
N ILE A 10 11.13 7.72 -25.77
CA ILE A 10 12.48 8.22 -25.52
C ILE A 10 12.97 8.97 -26.76
N PRO A 11 13.30 10.27 -26.64
CA PRO A 11 13.77 11.06 -27.77
C PRO A 11 15.16 10.59 -28.23
N GLY A 12 15.47 10.83 -29.51
CA GLY A 12 16.76 10.54 -30.11
C GLY A 12 16.66 9.79 -31.43
N SER A 13 17.78 9.63 -32.12
CA SER A 13 17.89 8.98 -33.44
C SER A 13 18.08 7.46 -33.41
N ALA A 14 18.19 6.86 -32.20
CA ALA A 14 18.43 5.44 -32.05
C ALA A 14 17.19 4.61 -32.45
N LYS A 15 17.42 3.48 -33.12
CA LYS A 15 16.33 2.56 -33.53
C LYS A 15 15.56 2.07 -32.30
N LEU A 16 14.23 1.98 -32.40
CA LEU A 16 13.31 1.52 -31.34
C LEU A 16 13.78 0.22 -30.67
N LEU A 17 14.23 -0.75 -31.47
CA LEU A 17 14.72 -2.03 -30.97
C LEU A 17 15.97 -1.86 -30.11
N SER A 18 16.89 -0.96 -30.50
CA SER A 18 18.09 -0.67 -29.72
C SER A 18 17.78 -0.07 -28.37
N ILE A 19 16.82 0.89 -28.32
CA ILE A 19 16.34 1.49 -27.07
C ILE A 19 15.66 0.43 -26.22
N THR A 20 14.79 -0.41 -26.79
CA THR A 20 14.13 -1.52 -26.07
C THR A 20 15.13 -2.48 -25.45
N ARG A 21 16.21 -2.83 -26.19
CA ARG A 21 17.30 -3.67 -25.67
C ARG A 21 18.09 -2.99 -24.56
N ARG A 22 18.31 -1.66 -24.63
CA ARG A 22 18.95 -0.91 -23.54
C ARG A 22 18.11 -0.94 -22.27
N LEU A 23 16.79 -0.74 -22.37
CA LEU A 23 15.86 -0.88 -21.24
C LEU A 23 15.87 -2.31 -20.67
N GLY A 24 15.93 -3.32 -21.53
CA GLY A 24 16.09 -4.72 -21.11
C GLY A 24 17.37 -4.92 -20.30
N ARG A 25 18.52 -4.45 -20.79
CA ARG A 25 19.80 -4.52 -20.07
C ARG A 25 19.79 -3.78 -18.74
N LEU A 26 19.09 -2.65 -18.65
CA LEU A 26 18.90 -1.95 -17.36
C LEU A 26 18.19 -2.86 -16.34
N LEU A 27 17.14 -3.57 -16.78
CA LEU A 27 16.43 -4.52 -15.92
C LEU A 27 17.25 -5.78 -15.60
N ASP A 28 18.25 -6.12 -16.41
CA ASP A 28 19.17 -7.24 -16.18
C ASP A 28 20.38 -6.85 -15.31
N ASN A 29 20.59 -5.54 -15.08
CA ASN A 29 21.77 -5.06 -14.37
C ASN A 29 21.76 -5.51 -12.89
N THR A 30 22.69 -6.40 -12.55
CA THR A 30 22.83 -6.96 -11.20
C THR A 30 23.35 -5.96 -10.17
N ALA A 31 23.95 -4.86 -10.58
CA ALA A 31 24.39 -3.77 -9.69
C ALA A 31 23.20 -2.93 -9.15
N ILE A 32 21.99 -3.10 -9.72
CA ILE A 32 20.80 -2.45 -9.18
C ILE A 32 20.26 -3.30 -8.03
N HIS A 33 20.66 -2.94 -6.82
CA HIS A 33 20.18 -3.52 -5.58
C HIS A 33 18.94 -2.77 -5.11
N VAL A 34 17.77 -3.31 -5.46
CA VAL A 34 16.46 -2.64 -5.28
C VAL A 34 16.24 -2.13 -3.85
N ARG A 35 16.67 -2.91 -2.84
CA ARG A 35 16.54 -2.52 -1.43
C ARG A 35 17.44 -1.34 -1.08
N GLU A 36 18.70 -1.40 -1.45
CA GLU A 36 19.68 -0.35 -1.12
C GLU A 36 19.31 0.99 -1.75
N TRP A 37 18.72 0.96 -2.93
CA TRP A 37 18.28 2.16 -3.64
C TRP A 37 17.01 2.77 -3.03
N TYR A 38 16.13 1.94 -2.48
CA TYR A 38 14.81 2.41 -2.03
C TYR A 38 14.75 2.68 -0.52
N GLU A 39 15.50 1.94 0.28
CA GLU A 39 15.47 2.03 1.75
C GLU A 39 15.69 3.46 2.28
N PRO A 40 16.65 4.26 1.78
CA PRO A 40 16.84 5.64 2.23
C PRO A 40 15.59 6.51 2.01
N ILE A 41 14.92 6.33 0.88
CA ILE A 41 13.69 7.07 0.55
C ILE A 41 12.56 6.64 1.47
N ALA A 42 12.39 5.33 1.69
CA ALA A 42 11.38 4.80 2.59
C ALA A 42 11.56 5.33 4.02
N ARG A 43 12.79 5.35 4.54
CA ARG A 43 13.12 5.92 5.86
C ARG A 43 12.77 7.40 5.93
N GLN A 44 13.15 8.19 4.94
CA GLN A 44 12.85 9.63 4.89
C GLN A 44 11.34 9.89 4.97
N TRP A 45 10.51 9.11 4.26
CA TRP A 45 9.06 9.24 4.31
C TRP A 45 8.46 8.83 5.65
N LEU A 46 8.99 7.78 6.28
CA LEU A 46 8.58 7.35 7.61
C LEU A 46 8.94 8.38 8.67
N GLU A 47 10.16 8.89 8.66
CA GLU A 47 10.63 9.95 9.54
C GLU A 47 9.81 11.23 9.40
N ALA A 48 9.56 11.67 8.15
CA ALA A 48 8.73 12.86 7.89
C ALA A 48 7.32 12.71 8.47
N GLN A 49 6.67 11.55 8.29
CA GLN A 49 5.35 11.32 8.88
C GLN A 49 5.40 11.29 10.40
N TRP A 50 6.40 10.64 10.98
CA TRP A 50 6.60 10.62 12.42
C TRP A 50 6.76 12.02 13.02
N HIS A 51 7.64 12.83 12.45
CA HIS A 51 7.86 14.20 12.91
C HIS A 51 6.63 15.10 12.79
N CYS A 52 5.82 14.91 11.74
CA CYS A 52 4.64 15.75 11.51
C CYS A 52 3.40 15.31 12.31
N LEU A 53 3.22 14.01 12.53
CA LEU A 53 1.96 13.46 13.06
C LEU A 53 2.10 12.78 14.41
N GLY A 54 3.34 12.49 14.87
CA GLY A 54 3.60 11.69 16.07
C GLY A 54 3.19 10.21 15.93
N GLU A 55 2.78 9.77 14.74
CA GLU A 55 2.37 8.40 14.48
C GLU A 55 2.71 7.95 13.05
N ILE A 56 2.96 6.67 12.87
CA ILE A 56 3.17 6.04 11.57
C ILE A 56 1.92 5.24 11.18
N ARG A 57 1.38 5.52 9.99
CA ARG A 57 0.14 4.92 9.49
C ARG A 57 0.44 4.00 8.33
N LEU A 58 0.46 2.70 8.58
CA LEU A 58 0.79 1.67 7.60
C LEU A 58 -0.47 1.00 7.06
N ILE A 59 -0.41 0.64 5.79
CA ILE A 59 -1.41 -0.18 5.10
C ILE A 59 -0.69 -1.39 4.54
N VAL A 60 -1.15 -2.59 4.88
CA VAL A 60 -0.70 -3.83 4.24
C VAL A 60 -1.76 -4.31 3.27
N ASP A 61 -1.36 -4.56 2.02
CA ASP A 61 -2.27 -5.00 0.97
C ASP A 61 -1.53 -5.83 -0.08
N GLY A 62 -2.29 -6.63 -0.83
CA GLY A 62 -1.80 -7.48 -1.91
C GLY A 62 -2.42 -7.12 -3.25
N THR A 63 -1.64 -7.11 -4.32
CA THR A 63 -2.19 -6.88 -5.66
C THR A 63 -1.57 -7.81 -6.69
N LYS A 64 -2.35 -8.18 -7.70
CA LYS A 64 -1.86 -8.97 -8.84
C LYS A 64 -1.20 -8.06 -9.86
N VAL A 65 -0.07 -8.50 -10.41
CA VAL A 65 0.64 -7.84 -11.50
C VAL A 65 1.04 -8.89 -12.54
N GLY A 66 0.92 -8.59 -13.81
CA GLY A 66 1.26 -9.43 -14.97
C GLY A 66 1.43 -10.94 -14.68
N PHE A 67 1.37 -11.80 -15.63
CA PHE A 67 1.62 -13.26 -15.56
C PHE A 67 1.44 -14.00 -14.21
N GLY A 68 0.46 -13.58 -13.38
CA GLY A 68 0.16 -14.26 -12.11
C GLY A 68 1.14 -13.95 -10.96
N HIS A 69 1.99 -12.95 -11.10
CA HIS A 69 2.74 -12.42 -9.95
C HIS A 69 1.81 -11.70 -8.99
N GLN A 70 2.03 -11.91 -7.71
CA GLN A 70 1.37 -11.14 -6.65
C GLN A 70 2.40 -10.26 -5.96
N LEU A 71 2.00 -9.02 -5.73
CA LEU A 71 2.75 -8.02 -5.01
C LEU A 71 2.16 -7.89 -3.63
N LEU A 72 2.89 -8.30 -2.61
CA LEU A 72 2.56 -8.03 -1.22
C LEU A 72 3.30 -6.77 -0.78
N MET A 73 2.59 -5.76 -0.33
CA MET A 73 3.14 -4.43 -0.09
C MET A 73 2.72 -3.88 1.28
N VAL A 74 3.67 -3.24 1.96
CA VAL A 74 3.38 -2.31 3.05
C VAL A 74 3.61 -0.90 2.54
N SER A 75 2.64 -0.04 2.75
CA SER A 75 2.65 1.34 2.30
C SER A 75 2.27 2.30 3.43
N LEU A 76 2.71 3.55 3.31
CA LEU A 76 2.44 4.64 4.24
C LEU A 76 1.20 5.41 3.78
N ALA A 77 0.22 5.61 4.64
CA ALA A 77 -0.96 6.39 4.31
C ALA A 77 -0.62 7.90 4.23
N TYR A 78 -0.82 8.51 3.05
CA TYR A 78 -0.46 9.90 2.78
C TYR A 78 -1.46 10.58 1.84
N ARG A 79 -2.16 11.63 2.30
CA ARG A 79 -3.04 12.51 1.50
C ARG A 79 -3.97 11.76 0.52
N LYS A 80 -4.72 10.78 1.02
CA LYS A 80 -5.62 9.89 0.25
C LYS A 80 -4.90 9.02 -0.80
N ARG A 81 -3.62 8.78 -0.62
CA ARG A 81 -2.81 7.82 -1.36
C ARG A 81 -1.98 6.98 -0.39
N ALA A 82 -1.47 5.89 -0.87
CA ALA A 82 -0.51 5.06 -0.14
C ALA A 82 0.86 5.19 -0.80
N ILE A 83 1.91 5.41 -0.01
CA ILE A 83 3.29 5.47 -0.49
C ILE A 83 3.92 4.12 -0.24
N PRO A 84 4.41 3.39 -1.24
CA PRO A 84 5.03 2.09 -1.02
C PRO A 84 6.26 2.25 -0.12
N ILE A 85 6.35 1.44 0.94
CA ILE A 85 7.48 1.43 1.86
C ILE A 85 8.31 0.16 1.67
N ALA A 86 7.65 -0.98 1.55
CA ALA A 86 8.32 -2.25 1.38
C ALA A 86 7.45 -3.24 0.61
N CYS A 87 8.13 -4.14 -0.11
CA CYS A 87 7.51 -5.28 -0.75
C CYS A 87 8.28 -6.55 -0.43
N LEU A 88 7.61 -7.69 -0.32
CA LEU A 88 8.25 -8.94 0.11
C LEU A 88 8.73 -9.84 -1.04
N ARG A 89 9.91 -10.48 -0.88
CA ARG A 89 10.49 -11.56 -1.71
C ARG A 89 10.71 -12.87 -0.99
N GLN A 90 10.48 -13.97 -1.65
CA GLN A 90 10.93 -15.28 -1.23
C GLN A 90 12.04 -15.82 -2.16
N TYR A 91 13.29 -15.73 -1.72
CA TYR A 91 14.39 -16.69 -1.95
C TYR A 91 15.59 -16.33 -1.05
N ARG A 92 16.32 -17.34 -0.61
CA ARG A 92 17.30 -17.42 0.51
C ARG A 92 18.38 -16.34 0.66
N ARG A 93 18.25 -15.06 0.45
CA ARG A 93 19.25 -14.03 0.89
C ARG A 93 18.94 -12.58 0.54
N TYR A 94 17.81 -12.24 -0.11
CA TYR A 94 17.56 -10.85 -0.53
C TYR A 94 16.13 -10.42 -0.20
N ARG A 95 15.98 -9.25 0.38
CA ARG A 95 14.80 -8.77 1.11
C ARG A 95 14.05 -7.62 0.43
N TRP A 96 13.82 -7.68 -0.83
CA TRP A 96 12.78 -6.97 -1.57
C TRP A 96 12.05 -7.96 -2.41
N THR A 97 10.72 -8.02 -2.35
CA THR A 97 10.16 -9.18 -2.96
C THR A 97 8.76 -9.08 -3.45
N TRP A 98 8.68 -9.54 -4.62
CA TRP A 98 7.55 -10.09 -5.31
C TRP A 98 7.32 -11.52 -4.86
N VAL A 99 6.14 -11.84 -4.39
CA VAL A 99 5.78 -13.23 -4.15
C VAL A 99 5.29 -13.81 -5.46
N ARG A 100 6.02 -14.77 -6.02
CA ARG A 100 5.44 -15.65 -7.03
C ARG A 100 4.42 -16.53 -6.32
N HIS A 101 3.15 -16.26 -6.50
CA HIS A 101 2.07 -17.10 -5.98
C HIS A 101 1.35 -17.75 -7.15
N ILE A 102 1.36 -19.06 -7.18
CA ILE A 102 0.47 -19.88 -8.00
C ILE A 102 -0.82 -19.96 -7.18
N ARG A 103 -1.80 -19.10 -7.44
CA ARG A 103 -3.15 -19.07 -6.84
C ARG A 103 -3.20 -19.13 -5.31
N GLY A 104 -3.74 -18.12 -4.66
CA GLY A 104 -4.04 -18.09 -3.22
C GLY A 104 -3.57 -16.83 -2.50
N HIS A 105 -3.90 -16.74 -1.22
CA HIS A 105 -3.48 -15.66 -0.32
C HIS A 105 -2.03 -15.84 0.13
N SER A 106 -1.37 -14.75 0.55
CA SER A 106 -0.06 -14.83 1.17
C SER A 106 -0.13 -15.54 2.52
N THR A 107 0.91 -16.30 2.88
CA THR A 107 0.94 -16.96 4.20
C THR A 107 1.34 -15.98 5.30
N ALA A 108 0.89 -16.23 6.55
CA ALA A 108 1.26 -15.43 7.71
C ALA A 108 2.80 -15.28 7.85
N ILE A 109 3.57 -16.34 7.61
CA ILE A 109 5.04 -16.29 7.63
C ILE A 109 5.59 -15.23 6.67
N LYS A 110 5.03 -15.09 5.48
CA LYS A 110 5.46 -14.10 4.48
C LYS A 110 5.06 -12.69 4.89
N GLN A 111 3.84 -12.54 5.39
CA GLN A 111 3.34 -11.27 5.91
C GLN A 111 4.20 -10.78 7.07
N LEU A 112 4.49 -11.65 8.04
CA LEU A 112 5.35 -11.35 9.18
C LEU A 112 6.79 -11.04 8.77
N ALA A 113 7.36 -11.75 7.79
CA ALA A 113 8.69 -11.44 7.28
C ALA A 113 8.75 -10.03 6.67
N LEU A 114 7.68 -9.59 5.96
CA LEU A 114 7.59 -8.23 5.44
C LEU A 114 7.43 -7.20 6.56
N LEU A 115 6.50 -7.42 7.49
CA LEU A 115 6.25 -6.51 8.61
C LEU A 115 7.49 -6.39 9.52
N ASN A 116 8.19 -7.49 9.79
CA ASN A 116 9.44 -7.45 10.56
C ASN A 116 10.55 -6.67 9.83
N TYR A 117 10.61 -6.74 8.50
CA TYR A 117 11.51 -5.88 7.73
C TYR A 117 11.11 -4.40 7.86
N VAL A 118 9.82 -4.07 7.70
CA VAL A 118 9.34 -2.69 7.88
C VAL A 118 9.69 -2.18 9.26
N ARG A 119 9.57 -3.00 10.29
CA ARG A 119 9.96 -2.65 11.66
C ARG A 119 11.41 -2.13 11.77
N THR A 120 12.33 -2.68 10.98
CA THR A 120 13.74 -2.20 10.96
C THR A 120 13.92 -0.83 10.28
N LEU A 121 12.90 -0.34 9.58
CA LEU A 121 12.91 0.96 8.92
C LEU A 121 12.30 2.08 9.76
N LEU A 122 11.52 1.72 10.78
CA LEU A 122 10.77 2.68 11.60
C LEU A 122 11.68 3.52 12.48
N PRO A 123 11.34 4.79 12.71
CA PRO A 123 11.95 5.60 13.75
C PRO A 123 11.77 4.98 15.13
N ILE A 124 12.78 5.13 15.99
CA ILE A 124 12.73 4.61 17.36
C ILE A 124 11.61 5.30 18.14
N GLY A 125 10.80 4.52 18.85
CA GLY A 125 9.69 5.03 19.65
C GLY A 125 8.45 5.45 18.87
N ALA A 126 8.39 5.22 17.55
CA ALA A 126 7.24 5.58 16.73
C ALA A 126 6.00 4.77 17.12
N ALA A 127 4.87 5.45 17.36
CA ALA A 127 3.56 4.82 17.46
C ALA A 127 3.11 4.35 16.06
N VAL A 128 2.87 3.06 15.88
CA VAL A 128 2.56 2.47 14.58
C VAL A 128 1.12 1.98 14.54
N PHE A 129 0.39 2.37 13.51
CA PHE A 129 -0.97 1.92 13.24
C PHE A 129 -0.96 1.14 11.91
N LEU A 130 -1.32 -0.14 11.96
CA LEU A 130 -1.41 -1.02 10.80
C LEU A 130 -2.86 -1.31 10.45
N VAL A 131 -3.23 -1.15 9.19
CA VAL A 131 -4.52 -1.59 8.65
C VAL A 131 -4.31 -2.56 7.50
N GLY A 132 -5.20 -3.53 7.37
CA GLY A 132 -5.12 -4.54 6.31
C GLY A 132 -6.45 -5.24 6.05
N ASP A 133 -6.52 -5.93 4.92
CA ASP A 133 -7.69 -6.71 4.52
C ASP A 133 -7.74 -8.05 5.27
N CYS A 134 -8.79 -8.85 5.03
CA CYS A 134 -9.03 -10.16 5.66
C CYS A 134 -7.91 -11.19 5.40
N GLU A 135 -7.08 -10.97 4.38
CA GLU A 135 -5.87 -11.77 4.13
C GLU A 135 -4.86 -11.67 5.28
N PHE A 136 -4.83 -10.53 6.01
CA PHE A 136 -3.83 -10.22 7.03
C PHE A 136 -4.32 -10.41 8.46
N GLY A 137 -5.58 -10.82 8.64
CA GLY A 137 -6.24 -10.94 9.94
C GLY A 137 -5.97 -12.25 10.69
N SER A 138 -4.89 -12.99 10.40
CA SER A 138 -4.58 -14.23 11.14
C SER A 138 -4.20 -13.94 12.59
N VAL A 139 -4.58 -14.83 13.51
CA VAL A 139 -4.24 -14.73 14.94
C VAL A 139 -2.71 -14.66 15.14
N GLU A 140 -1.95 -15.40 14.34
CA GLU A 140 -0.48 -15.34 14.36
C GLU A 140 0.02 -13.90 14.08
N THR A 141 -0.57 -13.23 13.08
CA THR A 141 -0.23 -11.82 12.77
C THR A 141 -0.60 -10.90 13.94
N LEU A 142 -1.79 -11.05 14.52
CA LEU A 142 -2.23 -10.22 15.66
C LEU A 142 -1.30 -10.35 16.86
N LYS A 143 -0.90 -11.60 17.22
CA LYS A 143 0.06 -11.86 18.30
C LYS A 143 1.39 -11.13 18.10
N TRP A 144 1.92 -11.12 16.89
CA TRP A 144 3.15 -10.40 16.61
C TRP A 144 2.99 -8.89 16.65
N LEU A 145 1.86 -8.36 16.20
CA LEU A 145 1.58 -6.91 16.29
C LEU A 145 1.48 -6.46 17.75
N ASP A 146 0.81 -7.21 18.60
CA ASP A 146 0.75 -6.92 20.05
C ASP A 146 2.14 -7.06 20.72
N PHE A 147 2.92 -8.07 20.34
CA PHE A 147 4.30 -8.22 20.82
C PHE A 147 5.21 -7.05 20.43
N TRP A 148 4.97 -6.44 19.26
CA TRP A 148 5.69 -5.24 18.81
C TRP A 148 5.09 -3.94 19.33
N HIS A 149 4.00 -4.00 20.08
CA HIS A 149 3.23 -2.84 20.55
C HIS A 149 2.72 -1.96 19.41
N TRP A 150 2.34 -2.57 18.29
CA TRP A 150 1.69 -1.87 17.18
C TRP A 150 0.18 -1.85 17.38
N PHE A 151 -0.44 -0.72 17.08
CA PHE A 151 -1.88 -0.63 16.95
C PHE A 151 -2.32 -1.21 15.62
N TYR A 152 -3.45 -1.91 15.61
CA TYR A 152 -3.94 -2.51 14.39
C TYR A 152 -5.46 -2.39 14.25
N VAL A 153 -5.94 -2.38 12.98
CA VAL A 153 -7.32 -2.64 12.59
C VAL A 153 -7.29 -3.55 11.38
N LEU A 154 -7.57 -4.84 11.57
CA LEU A 154 -7.48 -5.85 10.54
C LEU A 154 -8.86 -6.47 10.27
N ARG A 155 -9.23 -6.52 8.99
CA ARG A 155 -10.51 -7.14 8.60
C ARG A 155 -10.44 -8.64 8.81
N GLN A 156 -11.54 -9.19 9.29
CA GLN A 156 -11.80 -10.61 9.42
C GLN A 156 -12.84 -11.02 8.38
N LYS A 157 -12.88 -12.30 8.04
CA LYS A 157 -13.98 -12.83 7.23
C LYS A 157 -15.27 -12.84 8.05
N SER A 158 -16.41 -12.68 7.40
CA SER A 158 -17.73 -12.68 8.06
C SER A 158 -18.08 -14.02 8.71
N ASP A 159 -17.52 -15.12 8.21
CA ASP A 159 -17.67 -16.48 8.74
C ASP A 159 -16.67 -16.82 9.86
N THR A 160 -15.72 -15.94 10.19
CA THR A 160 -14.82 -16.14 11.33
C THR A 160 -15.62 -16.25 12.62
N CYS A 161 -15.41 -17.34 13.37
CA CYS A 161 -16.08 -17.53 14.64
C CYS A 161 -15.52 -16.58 15.70
N VAL A 162 -16.41 -15.90 16.42
CA VAL A 162 -16.08 -15.03 17.55
C VAL A 162 -16.90 -15.40 18.77
N TRP A 163 -16.30 -15.19 19.95
CA TRP A 163 -16.95 -15.36 21.23
C TRP A 163 -17.10 -14.01 21.94
N LEU A 164 -18.30 -13.77 22.45
CA LEU A 164 -18.58 -12.63 23.32
C LEU A 164 -19.21 -13.15 24.60
N ASN A 165 -18.70 -12.72 25.74
CA ASN A 165 -19.14 -13.20 27.05
C ASN A 165 -20.68 -13.13 27.25
N GLN A 166 -21.33 -12.11 26.69
CA GLN A 166 -22.77 -11.91 26.80
C GLN A 166 -23.62 -12.95 26.08
N TYR A 167 -23.07 -13.70 25.10
CA TYR A 167 -23.81 -14.70 24.36
C TYR A 167 -23.49 -16.14 24.77
N ASN A 168 -22.35 -16.34 25.45
CA ASN A 168 -21.87 -17.65 25.93
C ASN A 168 -21.83 -18.74 24.85
N GLU A 169 -21.56 -18.35 23.57
CA GLU A 169 -21.44 -19.25 22.44
C GLU A 169 -20.57 -18.66 21.33
N TRP A 170 -19.99 -19.52 20.51
CA TRP A 170 -19.26 -19.11 19.30
C TRP A 170 -20.25 -18.81 18.17
N LYS A 171 -20.16 -17.60 17.58
CA LYS A 171 -21.00 -17.19 16.45
C LYS A 171 -20.14 -16.67 15.29
N PRO A 172 -20.61 -16.79 14.04
CA PRO A 172 -19.97 -16.11 12.91
C PRO A 172 -19.95 -14.60 13.13
N PHE A 173 -18.83 -13.95 12.87
CA PHE A 173 -18.66 -12.51 13.12
C PHE A 173 -19.73 -11.67 12.40
N GLY A 174 -20.04 -12.00 11.13
CA GLY A 174 -21.05 -11.29 10.35
C GLY A 174 -22.50 -11.43 10.89
N SER A 175 -22.78 -12.41 11.78
CA SER A 175 -24.14 -12.65 12.28
C SER A 175 -24.65 -11.58 13.27
N PHE A 176 -23.78 -10.69 13.74
CA PHE A 176 -24.16 -9.63 14.68
C PHE A 176 -24.74 -8.39 14.00
N ILE A 177 -24.72 -8.30 12.68
CA ILE A 177 -25.25 -7.16 11.92
C ILE A 177 -26.15 -7.66 10.79
N HIS A 178 -27.30 -7.03 10.58
CA HIS A 178 -28.29 -7.49 9.61
C HIS A 178 -28.71 -6.43 8.60
N LYS A 179 -28.24 -5.19 8.76
CA LYS A 179 -28.69 -4.06 7.93
C LYS A 179 -27.53 -3.10 7.63
N ALA A 180 -27.44 -2.71 6.37
CA ALA A 180 -26.53 -1.62 5.96
C ALA A 180 -26.87 -0.31 6.67
N GLY A 181 -25.90 0.55 6.86
CA GLY A 181 -26.01 1.80 7.63
C GLY A 181 -25.78 1.66 9.14
N GLN A 182 -25.50 0.45 9.63
CA GLN A 182 -25.26 0.20 11.06
C GLN A 182 -23.76 0.08 11.38
N SER A 183 -23.42 0.34 12.62
CA SER A 183 -22.06 0.17 13.15
C SER A 183 -22.13 -0.23 14.62
N LEU A 184 -21.59 -1.40 14.95
CA LEU A 184 -21.68 -2.01 16.29
C LEU A 184 -20.26 -2.19 16.84
N TRP A 185 -20.01 -1.57 18.01
CA TRP A 185 -18.84 -1.88 18.82
C TRP A 185 -19.21 -3.03 19.76
N LEU A 186 -18.66 -4.21 19.52
CA LEU A 186 -18.91 -5.39 20.32
C LEU A 186 -18.01 -5.46 21.56
N GLY A 187 -16.96 -4.61 21.59
CA GLY A 187 -16.00 -4.58 22.69
C GLY A 187 -15.06 -5.78 22.68
N GLN A 188 -14.54 -6.11 23.85
CA GLN A 188 -13.62 -7.23 24.04
C GLN A 188 -14.31 -8.57 23.80
N GLY A 189 -13.72 -9.40 22.96
CA GLY A 189 -14.16 -10.74 22.64
C GLY A 189 -12.97 -11.62 22.26
N TYR A 190 -13.26 -12.82 21.75
CA TYR A 190 -12.23 -13.77 21.33
C TYR A 190 -12.44 -14.15 19.86
N LEU A 191 -11.34 -14.19 19.12
CA LEU A 191 -11.30 -14.68 17.76
C LEU A 191 -10.96 -16.17 17.73
N THR A 192 -11.61 -16.90 16.85
CA THR A 192 -11.43 -18.31 16.49
C THR A 192 -11.51 -19.28 17.68
N ALA A 193 -12.39 -20.27 17.59
CA ALA A 193 -12.53 -21.32 18.60
C ALA A 193 -11.24 -22.16 18.79
N LYS A 194 -10.38 -22.19 17.75
CA LYS A 194 -9.13 -22.95 17.78
C LYS A 194 -8.04 -22.25 18.58
N GLU A 195 -7.90 -20.92 18.46
CA GLU A 195 -6.76 -20.17 19.00
C GLU A 195 -7.14 -19.26 20.16
N ILE A 196 -8.43 -18.97 20.34
CA ILE A 196 -9.05 -18.21 21.46
C ILE A 196 -8.26 -16.92 21.74
N TYR A 197 -8.18 -16.04 20.76
CA TYR A 197 -7.35 -14.84 20.85
C TYR A 197 -8.18 -13.61 21.27
N PRO A 198 -7.85 -12.95 22.41
CA PRO A 198 -8.60 -11.79 22.90
C PRO A 198 -8.29 -10.55 22.07
N THR A 199 -9.32 -9.83 21.64
CA THR A 199 -9.20 -8.57 20.91
C THR A 199 -10.51 -7.79 20.95
N ASN A 200 -10.49 -6.50 20.63
CA ASN A 200 -11.73 -5.74 20.45
C ASN A 200 -12.33 -6.04 19.07
N LEU A 201 -13.63 -6.19 19.04
CA LEU A 201 -14.41 -6.54 17.87
C LEU A 201 -15.34 -5.38 17.48
N LEU A 202 -15.37 -5.08 16.20
CA LEU A 202 -16.16 -3.99 15.62
C LEU A 202 -16.77 -4.46 14.29
N ILE A 203 -18.05 -4.21 14.07
CA ILE A 203 -18.68 -4.40 12.76
C ILE A 203 -19.18 -3.04 12.27
N HIS A 204 -18.90 -2.76 11.01
CA HIS A 204 -19.38 -1.57 10.32
C HIS A 204 -19.90 -1.94 8.94
N TRP A 205 -21.17 -1.66 8.68
CA TRP A 205 -21.78 -1.83 7.36
C TRP A 205 -22.22 -0.47 6.84
N ALA A 206 -21.43 0.13 5.98
CA ALA A 206 -21.76 1.42 5.39
C ALA A 206 -22.99 1.29 4.47
N ALA A 207 -23.77 2.36 4.38
CA ALA A 207 -24.88 2.39 3.42
C ALA A 207 -24.35 2.33 1.99
N GLY A 208 -24.91 1.43 1.19
CA GLY A 208 -24.48 1.21 -0.21
C GLY A 208 -23.34 0.21 -0.40
N GLU A 209 -22.76 -0.32 0.67
CA GLU A 209 -21.77 -1.41 0.57
C GLU A 209 -22.48 -2.77 0.54
N GLU A 210 -21.90 -3.73 -0.19
CA GLU A 210 -22.43 -5.09 -0.32
C GLU A 210 -22.22 -5.92 0.95
N GLU A 211 -21.10 -5.71 1.65
CA GLU A 211 -20.67 -6.51 2.79
C GLU A 211 -20.22 -5.65 3.98
N PRO A 212 -20.48 -6.12 5.22
CA PRO A 212 -19.94 -5.46 6.40
C PRO A 212 -18.42 -5.61 6.54
N TRP A 213 -17.81 -4.64 7.19
CA TRP A 213 -16.45 -4.76 7.70
C TRP A 213 -16.47 -5.39 9.09
N CYS A 214 -16.04 -6.63 9.21
CA CYS A 214 -15.79 -7.32 10.46
C CYS A 214 -14.35 -7.02 10.88
N LEU A 215 -14.11 -6.25 11.92
CA LEU A 215 -12.80 -5.70 12.26
C LEU A 215 -12.33 -6.18 13.63
N ALA A 216 -11.10 -6.71 13.68
CA ALA A 216 -10.37 -6.99 14.91
C ALA A 216 -9.37 -5.84 15.17
N THR A 217 -9.29 -5.36 16.41
CA THR A 217 -8.44 -4.21 16.75
C THR A 217 -8.04 -4.22 18.23
N ASN A 218 -6.86 -3.68 18.54
CA ASN A 218 -6.43 -3.38 19.91
C ASN A 218 -6.66 -1.90 20.28
N LEU A 219 -7.32 -1.13 19.41
CA LEU A 219 -7.71 0.26 19.71
C LEU A 219 -8.89 0.30 20.71
N PRO A 220 -9.00 1.35 21.52
CA PRO A 220 -9.95 1.41 22.61
C PRO A 220 -11.41 1.68 22.19
N ASP A 221 -11.62 2.25 21.02
CA ASP A 221 -12.95 2.71 20.61
C ASP A 221 -13.23 2.60 19.11
N ARG A 222 -14.53 2.63 18.77
CA ARG A 222 -15.04 2.57 17.41
C ARG A 222 -14.61 3.73 16.53
N PRO A 223 -14.69 5.01 16.94
CA PRO A 223 -14.31 6.14 16.11
C PRO A 223 -12.87 6.06 15.64
N MET A 224 -11.94 5.73 16.55
CA MET A 224 -10.52 5.59 16.25
C MET A 224 -10.28 4.42 15.27
N ALA A 225 -10.87 3.25 15.54
CA ALA A 225 -10.73 2.09 14.67
C ALA A 225 -11.22 2.39 13.23
N LEU A 226 -12.42 2.97 13.07
CA LEU A 226 -12.94 3.33 11.76
C LEU A 226 -12.13 4.43 11.07
N LYS A 227 -11.66 5.43 11.81
CA LYS A 227 -10.78 6.49 11.27
C LYS A 227 -9.51 5.91 10.66
N HIS A 228 -8.90 4.92 11.31
CA HIS A 228 -7.70 4.26 10.79
C HIS A 228 -8.05 3.31 9.64
N TYR A 229 -9.07 2.46 9.78
CA TYR A 229 -9.40 1.45 8.78
C TYR A 229 -9.80 2.04 7.43
N ARG A 230 -10.52 3.15 7.39
CA ARG A 230 -10.89 3.84 6.14
C ARG A 230 -9.70 4.21 5.26
N ARG A 231 -8.50 4.33 5.83
CA ARG A 231 -7.27 4.60 5.06
C ARG A 231 -6.81 3.40 4.23
N ARG A 232 -7.30 2.18 4.54
CA ARG A 232 -6.98 1.00 3.73
C ARG A 232 -7.29 1.22 2.26
N MET A 233 -8.40 1.90 1.96
CA MET A 233 -8.83 2.22 0.60
C MET A 233 -7.80 3.05 -0.19
N TRP A 234 -6.85 3.70 0.49
CA TRP A 234 -5.78 4.45 -0.19
C TRP A 234 -4.75 3.53 -0.87
N ALA A 235 -4.66 2.25 -0.45
CA ALA A 235 -3.85 1.26 -1.16
C ALA A 235 -4.50 0.88 -2.50
N ASP A 236 -5.82 0.75 -2.55
CA ASP A 236 -6.55 0.47 -3.79
C ASP A 236 -6.32 1.59 -4.82
N GLU A 237 -6.32 2.86 -4.36
CA GLU A 237 -6.00 4.00 -5.19
C GLU A 237 -4.56 3.98 -5.74
N MET A 238 -3.57 3.65 -4.89
CA MET A 238 -2.19 3.46 -5.34
C MET A 238 -2.07 2.30 -6.34
N HIS A 239 -2.75 1.19 -6.08
CA HIS A 239 -2.77 0.06 -7.02
C HIS A 239 -3.43 0.42 -8.35
N GLY A 240 -4.48 1.24 -8.33
CA GLY A 240 -5.08 1.83 -9.53
C GLY A 240 -4.09 2.67 -10.34
N ASP A 241 -3.33 3.54 -9.65
CA ASP A 241 -2.28 4.37 -10.26
C ASP A 241 -1.14 3.50 -10.85
N PHE A 242 -0.77 2.40 -10.20
CA PHE A 242 0.22 1.44 -10.71
C PHE A 242 -0.28 0.67 -11.94
N LYS A 243 -1.57 0.48 -12.06
CA LYS A 243 -2.25 -0.23 -13.13
C LYS A 243 -2.82 0.74 -14.18
N LYS A 244 -4.10 0.64 -14.45
CA LYS A 244 -4.79 1.32 -15.56
C LYS A 244 -4.80 2.85 -15.48
N HIS A 245 -4.77 3.42 -14.27
CA HIS A 245 -4.88 4.87 -14.09
C HIS A 245 -3.54 5.60 -14.27
N GLY A 246 -2.43 4.89 -14.37
CA GLY A 246 -1.09 5.49 -14.49
C GLY A 246 -0.11 4.65 -15.31
N PHE A 247 0.57 3.71 -14.68
CA PHE A 247 1.75 3.05 -15.26
C PHE A 247 1.46 1.77 -16.05
N ASP A 248 0.24 1.24 -16.01
CA ASP A 248 -0.16 -0.01 -16.69
C ASP A 248 0.79 -1.19 -16.38
N LEU A 249 1.20 -1.32 -15.12
CA LEU A 249 2.13 -2.38 -14.68
C LEU A 249 1.51 -3.77 -14.89
N GLU A 250 0.18 -3.87 -14.85
CA GLU A 250 -0.55 -5.13 -15.02
C GLU A 250 -0.34 -5.76 -16.39
N SER A 251 -0.16 -4.95 -17.44
CA SER A 251 0.09 -5.44 -18.80
C SER A 251 1.54 -5.84 -19.06
N THR A 252 2.41 -5.86 -18.03
CA THR A 252 3.80 -6.27 -18.24
C THR A 252 3.90 -7.75 -18.64
N MET A 253 4.76 -8.04 -19.63
CA MET A 253 5.03 -9.37 -20.11
C MET A 253 6.30 -9.98 -19.45
N LEU A 254 6.85 -9.32 -18.45
CA LEU A 254 8.02 -9.81 -17.73
C LEU A 254 7.66 -11.02 -16.86
N ARG A 255 8.31 -12.15 -17.15
CA ARG A 255 8.19 -13.38 -16.36
C ARG A 255 9.32 -13.52 -15.34
N ASP A 256 10.48 -12.97 -15.68
CA ASP A 256 11.63 -12.99 -14.79
C ASP A 256 11.39 -12.08 -13.59
N PHE A 257 11.64 -12.65 -12.47
CA PHE A 257 11.36 -12.06 -11.18
C PHE A 257 12.27 -10.86 -10.84
N LEU A 258 13.58 -10.92 -11.14
CA LEU A 258 14.51 -9.84 -10.84
C LEU A 258 14.26 -8.64 -11.76
N ARG A 259 13.96 -8.89 -13.03
CA ARG A 259 13.56 -7.86 -13.99
C ARG A 259 12.28 -7.15 -13.55
N LEU A 260 11.29 -7.91 -13.11
CA LEU A 260 10.04 -7.35 -12.61
C LEU A 260 10.28 -6.52 -11.33
N SER A 261 11.13 -6.99 -10.42
CA SER A 261 11.50 -6.27 -9.21
C SER A 261 12.15 -4.91 -9.52
N ARG A 262 13.07 -4.85 -10.49
CA ARG A 262 13.69 -3.60 -10.92
C ARG A 262 12.73 -2.68 -11.67
N LEU A 263 11.83 -3.24 -12.47
CA LEU A 263 10.76 -2.45 -13.09
C LEU A 263 9.88 -1.79 -12.04
N THR A 264 9.54 -2.52 -10.99
CA THR A 264 8.71 -1.95 -9.91
C THR A 264 9.46 -0.93 -9.08
N LEU A 265 10.75 -1.13 -8.84
CA LEU A 265 11.57 -0.07 -8.24
C LEU A 265 11.42 1.23 -9.06
N ALA A 266 11.61 1.14 -10.39
CA ALA A 266 11.46 2.31 -11.25
C ALA A 266 10.06 2.93 -11.17
N VAL A 267 9.01 2.10 -11.15
CA VAL A 267 7.61 2.56 -10.99
C VAL A 267 7.39 3.19 -9.62
N ALA A 268 7.89 2.60 -8.54
CA ALA A 268 7.76 3.14 -7.19
C ALA A 268 8.47 4.49 -7.04
N LEU A 269 9.69 4.62 -7.57
CA LEU A 269 10.43 5.89 -7.58
C LEU A 269 9.69 6.96 -8.38
N LEU A 270 9.19 6.62 -9.56
CA LEU A 270 8.41 7.52 -10.39
C LEU A 270 7.08 7.93 -9.70
N TYR A 271 6.43 7.00 -9.03
CA TYR A 271 5.22 7.26 -8.26
C TYR A 271 5.47 8.25 -7.13
N ILE A 272 6.51 8.02 -6.32
CA ILE A 272 6.90 8.93 -5.23
C ILE A 272 7.24 10.31 -5.78
N TRP A 273 7.99 10.38 -6.87
CA TRP A 273 8.31 11.63 -7.53
C TRP A 273 7.06 12.41 -7.93
N LEU A 274 6.09 11.76 -8.58
CA LEU A 274 4.84 12.41 -8.97
C LEU A 274 4.00 12.85 -7.78
N ILE A 275 3.95 12.07 -6.70
CA ILE A 275 3.30 12.48 -5.45
C ILE A 275 4.00 13.70 -4.84
N SER A 276 5.33 13.71 -4.80
CA SER A 276 6.13 14.83 -4.28
C SER A 276 5.91 16.10 -5.11
N VAL A 277 5.94 15.99 -6.44
CA VAL A 277 5.65 17.11 -7.34
C VAL A 277 4.20 17.60 -7.17
N GLY A 278 3.23 16.69 -7.04
CA GLY A 278 1.84 17.05 -6.78
C GLY A 278 1.68 17.81 -5.45
N GLY A 279 2.37 17.35 -4.40
CA GLY A 279 2.43 18.04 -3.11
C GLY A 279 3.03 19.44 -3.22
N LEU A 280 4.17 19.56 -3.89
CA LEU A 280 4.85 20.83 -4.14
C LEU A 280 3.97 21.80 -4.95
N THR A 281 3.33 21.30 -6.01
CA THR A 281 2.42 22.10 -6.85
C THR A 281 1.25 22.67 -6.04
N ILE A 282 0.69 21.88 -5.13
CA ILE A 282 -0.37 22.34 -4.21
C ILE A 282 0.18 23.37 -3.23
N HIS A 283 1.33 23.09 -2.62
CA HIS A 283 1.96 23.96 -1.62
C HIS A 283 2.31 25.33 -2.19
N GLN A 284 2.79 25.38 -3.43
CA GLN A 284 3.13 26.62 -4.16
C GLN A 284 1.89 27.34 -4.73
N GLY A 285 0.68 26.87 -4.53
CA GLY A 285 -0.52 27.49 -5.08
C GLY A 285 -0.72 27.30 -6.59
N LEU A 286 0.11 26.44 -7.23
CA LEU A 286 0.11 26.24 -8.69
C LEU A 286 -0.91 25.21 -9.18
N ARG A 287 -1.80 24.71 -8.29
CA ARG A 287 -2.81 23.72 -8.62
C ARG A 287 -3.72 24.15 -9.77
N HIS A 288 -4.03 25.46 -9.87
CA HIS A 288 -4.86 26.03 -10.92
C HIS A 288 -4.32 25.82 -12.34
N LEU A 289 -3.02 25.54 -12.49
CA LEU A 289 -2.40 25.28 -13.80
C LEU A 289 -2.81 23.92 -14.39
N VAL A 290 -3.32 23.00 -13.57
CA VAL A 290 -3.59 21.60 -13.98
C VAL A 290 -4.95 21.08 -13.53
N ASP A 291 -5.62 21.76 -12.60
CA ASP A 291 -6.90 21.37 -12.01
C ASP A 291 -7.90 22.53 -12.08
N ARG A 292 -9.17 22.22 -12.18
CA ARG A 292 -10.25 23.22 -12.23
C ARG A 292 -10.37 23.93 -10.89
N HIS A 293 -10.76 25.20 -10.92
CA HIS A 293 -10.95 25.99 -9.71
C HIS A 293 -12.24 25.58 -8.98
N ASP A 294 -13.30 25.32 -9.72
CA ASP A 294 -14.65 24.99 -9.26
C ASP A 294 -14.81 23.53 -8.81
N ARG A 295 -14.04 22.62 -9.38
CA ARG A 295 -14.12 21.17 -9.10
C ARG A 295 -12.73 20.58 -8.88
N ARG A 296 -12.33 20.49 -7.61
CA ARG A 296 -11.01 19.96 -7.19
C ARG A 296 -11.04 18.44 -6.98
N ASP A 297 -11.25 17.70 -8.05
CA ASP A 297 -11.39 16.23 -8.03
C ASP A 297 -10.11 15.48 -8.39
N LEU A 298 -9.05 16.15 -8.84
CA LEU A 298 -7.79 15.49 -9.13
C LEU A 298 -7.06 15.05 -7.87
N SER A 299 -6.58 13.80 -7.92
CA SER A 299 -5.69 13.28 -6.89
C SER A 299 -4.32 13.95 -6.92
N ILE A 300 -3.59 13.88 -5.80
CA ILE A 300 -2.22 14.39 -5.73
C ILE A 300 -1.30 13.77 -6.79
N PHE A 301 -1.49 12.48 -7.11
CA PHE A 301 -0.79 11.79 -8.18
C PHE A 301 -1.12 12.40 -9.55
N GLN A 302 -2.41 12.60 -9.86
CA GLN A 302 -2.83 13.19 -11.12
C GLN A 302 -2.39 14.65 -11.27
N ILE A 303 -2.36 15.42 -10.18
CA ILE A 303 -1.83 16.79 -10.18
C ILE A 303 -0.35 16.76 -10.56
N GLY A 304 0.46 15.90 -9.92
CA GLY A 304 1.88 15.77 -10.23
C GLY A 304 2.11 15.31 -11.68
N LEU A 305 1.38 14.30 -12.14
CA LEU A 305 1.50 13.78 -13.50
C LEU A 305 1.18 14.86 -14.54
N ARG A 306 0.06 15.56 -14.41
CA ARG A 306 -0.33 16.63 -15.34
C ARG A 306 0.61 17.82 -15.30
N TYR A 307 1.12 18.16 -14.10
CA TYR A 307 2.08 19.25 -13.96
C TYR A 307 3.40 18.93 -14.66
N ILE A 308 3.92 17.71 -14.50
CA ILE A 308 5.13 17.27 -15.23
C ILE A 308 4.90 17.23 -16.73
N GLN A 309 3.77 16.67 -17.19
CA GLN A 309 3.42 16.67 -18.62
C GLN A 309 3.39 18.08 -19.20
N ARG A 310 2.73 19.03 -18.50
CA ARG A 310 2.69 20.43 -18.91
C ARG A 310 4.08 21.05 -19.02
N ARG A 311 4.96 20.80 -18.03
CA ARG A 311 6.33 21.32 -18.06
C ARG A 311 7.14 20.75 -19.24
N LEU A 312 7.08 19.45 -19.46
CA LEU A 312 7.77 18.78 -20.55
C LEU A 312 7.27 19.27 -21.93
N THR A 313 5.96 19.40 -22.11
CA THR A 313 5.37 19.90 -23.36
C THR A 313 5.81 21.34 -23.68
N ASN A 314 6.01 22.16 -22.65
CA ASN A 314 6.45 23.55 -22.80
C ASN A 314 7.99 23.74 -22.68
N ALA A 315 8.76 22.65 -22.73
CA ALA A 315 10.24 22.65 -22.58
C ALA A 315 10.73 23.38 -21.31
N LEU A 316 9.94 23.35 -20.22
CA LEU A 316 10.30 23.97 -18.96
C LEU A 316 11.14 23.01 -18.08
N PRO A 317 12.03 23.53 -17.24
CA PRO A 317 12.84 22.71 -16.34
C PRO A 317 11.98 21.86 -15.42
N VAL A 318 12.36 20.61 -15.18
CA VAL A 318 11.69 19.68 -14.28
C VAL A 318 12.59 19.35 -13.10
N SER A 319 12.11 19.58 -11.88
CA SER A 319 12.78 19.15 -10.65
C SER A 319 12.37 17.74 -10.26
N VAL A 320 13.25 17.03 -9.54
CA VAL A 320 13.01 15.65 -9.11
C VAL A 320 13.04 15.55 -7.58
N PRO A 321 12.09 16.15 -6.86
CA PRO A 321 11.97 15.95 -5.41
C PRO A 321 11.43 14.54 -5.13
N LEU A 322 12.01 13.87 -4.13
CA LEU A 322 11.55 12.56 -3.64
C LEU A 322 11.11 12.62 -2.17
N CYS A 323 10.70 13.79 -1.69
CA CYS A 323 10.34 14.05 -0.30
C CYS A 323 8.84 14.30 -0.13
N SER A 324 8.37 14.16 1.11
CA SER A 324 7.00 14.51 1.49
C SER A 324 6.87 16.03 1.69
N TYR A 325 5.70 16.56 1.37
CA TYR A 325 5.25 17.92 1.73
C TYR A 325 4.04 17.75 2.67
N LEU A 326 4.31 17.47 3.94
CA LEU A 326 3.31 17.28 4.99
C LEU A 326 2.80 18.60 5.54
#